data_e4ece3899132d02ac3ca1119d25f8583
#
_entry.id   e4ece3899132d02ac3ca1119d25f8583
#
_cell.length_a   1.000
_cell.length_b   1.000
_cell.length_c   1.000
_cell.angle_alpha   90.00
_cell.angle_beta   90.00
_cell.angle_gamma   90.00
#
_symmetry.space_group_name_H-M   'P 1'
#
loop_
_entity.id
_entity.type
_entity.pdbx_description
1 polymer ?
#
loop_
_entity_poly.entity_id
_entity_poly.type
_entity_poly.pdbx_seq_one_letter_code
_entity_poly.pdbx_strand_id
1 'polypeptide(L)'
;MQLWFARGTEVSLREQLVTQIILGILCNDLAPGERLPSTRELARRFRVHPNTISAGYRQLERDLWVEFRRGSGIYVRESTPNALPTSEVALDQLIVNLFRAARKLNTPLAALRSRLQYWLELQPPDHFLFIDADEDLRRIVALEMEQALTSPVKTCGMRPSELPAAIDGAILVILARNGAAVRQAFPSARDLIVLTIRSVPSSLSKWLPSPSGALVAIVSGWPNFLKSARTMLLAAGFDKDALIFRDARKPHWSRGLSEVAAVICDSATAAALPKSMRPIVFPLLSDASLTELKQYEEFVGNPLSSSL
;
A
#
# COMPACT_ATOMS: atom_id res chain seq x y z
N MET A 1 20.02 -13.89 26.50
CA MET A 1 18.79 -13.81 25.68
C MET A 1 17.89 -15.03 25.85
N GLN A 2 16.55 -14.89 25.85
CA GLN A 2 15.61 -16.03 25.93
C GLN A 2 14.93 -16.19 24.56
N LEU A 3 15.31 -17.24 23.83
CA LEU A 3 14.69 -17.60 22.56
C LEU A 3 13.29 -18.18 22.79
N TRP A 4 12.38 -17.89 21.87
CA TRP A 4 11.01 -18.40 21.90
C TRP A 4 10.52 -18.67 20.47
N PHE A 5 9.73 -19.73 20.25
CA PHE A 5 9.19 -20.09 18.96
C PHE A 5 7.65 -20.15 18.99
N ALA A 6 7.02 -19.37 18.13
CA ALA A 6 5.59 -19.45 17.86
C ALA A 6 5.32 -20.54 16.83
N ARG A 7 4.38 -21.45 17.14
CA ARG A 7 3.91 -22.47 16.20
C ARG A 7 2.61 -22.02 15.56
N GLY A 8 2.40 -22.39 14.28
CA GLY A 8 1.17 -22.05 13.57
C GLY A 8 1.08 -20.60 13.10
N THR A 9 2.21 -19.90 13.01
CA THR A 9 2.33 -18.58 12.40
C THR A 9 2.78 -18.70 10.95
N GLU A 10 2.57 -17.66 10.16
CA GLU A 10 3.05 -17.57 8.78
C GLU A 10 4.60 -17.52 8.69
N VAL A 11 5.25 -17.06 9.78
CA VAL A 11 6.72 -16.95 9.84
C VAL A 11 7.33 -18.32 10.18
N SER A 12 8.21 -18.81 9.32
CA SER A 12 8.88 -20.10 9.50
C SER A 12 9.75 -20.12 10.77
N LEU A 13 9.89 -21.28 11.42
CA LEU A 13 10.74 -21.43 12.61
C LEU A 13 12.20 -21.07 12.34
N ARG A 14 12.69 -21.26 11.11
CA ARG A 14 14.01 -20.82 10.68
C ARG A 14 14.13 -19.29 10.72
N GLU A 15 13.18 -18.59 10.13
CA GLU A 15 13.15 -17.12 10.15
C GLU A 15 13.03 -16.59 11.57
N GLN A 16 12.16 -17.17 12.40
CA GLN A 16 12.05 -16.79 13.80
C GLN A 16 13.37 -16.91 14.56
N LEU A 17 14.15 -18.00 14.31
CA LEU A 17 15.49 -18.18 14.88
C LEU A 17 16.44 -17.10 14.42
N VAL A 18 16.53 -16.89 13.10
CA VAL A 18 17.44 -15.91 12.48
C VAL A 18 17.15 -14.52 13.02
N THR A 19 15.91 -14.07 12.94
CA THR A 19 15.49 -12.75 13.41
C THR A 19 15.79 -12.53 14.89
N GLN A 20 15.46 -13.51 15.76
CA GLN A 20 15.71 -13.36 17.18
C GLN A 20 17.19 -13.30 17.54
N ILE A 21 18.07 -14.05 16.84
CA ILE A 21 19.52 -13.98 17.07
C ILE A 21 20.06 -12.64 16.60
N ILE A 22 19.68 -12.17 15.39
CA ILE A 22 20.10 -10.86 14.88
C ILE A 22 19.69 -9.75 15.86
N LEU A 23 18.42 -9.74 16.27
CA LEU A 23 17.91 -8.77 17.25
C LEU A 23 18.64 -8.88 18.60
N GLY A 24 18.95 -10.09 19.04
CA GLY A 24 19.73 -10.31 20.25
C GLY A 24 21.14 -9.68 20.18
N ILE A 25 21.78 -9.77 19.02
CA ILE A 25 23.10 -9.16 18.77
C ILE A 25 22.97 -7.64 18.70
N LEU A 26 22.04 -7.12 17.89
CA LEU A 26 21.82 -5.67 17.73
C LEU A 26 21.40 -4.97 19.03
N CYS A 27 20.71 -5.69 19.90
CA CYS A 27 20.29 -5.17 21.20
C CYS A 27 21.27 -5.46 22.34
N ASN A 28 22.46 -5.95 22.07
CA ASN A 28 23.50 -6.35 23.04
C ASN A 28 23.03 -7.38 24.09
N ASP A 29 22.03 -8.22 23.74
CA ASP A 29 21.67 -9.39 24.57
C ASP A 29 22.58 -10.58 24.34
N LEU A 30 23.18 -10.61 23.16
CA LEU A 30 24.21 -11.55 22.75
C LEU A 30 25.48 -10.75 22.48
N ALA A 31 26.47 -10.91 23.33
CA ALA A 31 27.71 -10.18 23.23
C ALA A 31 28.58 -10.72 22.06
N PRO A 32 29.41 -9.87 21.42
CA PRO A 32 30.45 -10.35 20.51
C PRO A 32 31.31 -11.43 21.17
N GLY A 33 31.59 -12.50 20.45
CA GLY A 33 32.31 -13.66 20.98
C GLY A 33 31.51 -14.59 21.89
N GLU A 34 30.24 -14.29 22.20
CA GLU A 34 29.39 -15.15 23.01
C GLU A 34 29.07 -16.46 22.30
N ARG A 35 29.14 -17.56 23.04
CA ARG A 35 28.79 -18.88 22.53
C ARG A 35 27.30 -19.09 22.51
N LEU A 36 26.77 -19.43 21.34
CA LEU A 36 25.35 -19.78 21.17
C LEU A 36 25.08 -21.25 21.50
N PRO A 37 23.83 -21.58 21.90
CA PRO A 37 23.43 -22.97 22.12
C PRO A 37 23.62 -23.82 20.84
N SER A 38 24.00 -25.08 21.02
CA SER A 38 24.21 -25.97 19.88
C SER A 38 22.90 -26.28 19.15
N THR A 39 23.01 -26.66 17.86
CA THR A 39 21.86 -27.10 17.03
C THR A 39 21.03 -28.20 17.75
N ARG A 40 21.70 -29.18 18.38
CA ARG A 40 21.05 -30.28 19.07
C ARG A 40 20.34 -29.80 20.34
N GLU A 41 20.91 -28.88 21.06
CA GLU A 41 20.34 -28.29 22.28
C GLU A 41 19.06 -27.52 21.98
N LEU A 42 19.09 -26.61 20.99
CA LEU A 42 17.88 -25.87 20.57
C LEU A 42 16.81 -26.80 20.00
N ALA A 43 17.20 -27.76 19.14
CA ALA A 43 16.27 -28.72 18.58
C ALA A 43 15.53 -29.51 19.66
N ARG A 44 16.24 -29.98 20.70
CA ARG A 44 15.68 -30.69 21.85
C ARG A 44 14.80 -29.76 22.71
N ARG A 45 15.30 -28.56 23.04
CA ARG A 45 14.58 -27.61 23.91
C ARG A 45 13.24 -27.17 23.31
N PHE A 46 13.21 -26.93 22.01
CA PHE A 46 12.01 -26.43 21.31
C PHE A 46 11.22 -27.52 20.59
N ARG A 47 11.66 -28.77 20.66
CA ARG A 47 11.04 -29.92 19.96
C ARG A 47 10.86 -29.66 18.46
N VAL A 48 11.90 -29.17 17.82
CA VAL A 48 11.95 -28.91 16.37
C VAL A 48 13.02 -29.79 15.71
N HIS A 49 12.89 -29.97 14.39
CA HIS A 49 13.86 -30.82 13.69
C HIS A 49 15.25 -30.13 13.67
N PRO A 50 16.35 -30.87 13.95
CA PRO A 50 17.71 -30.32 13.97
C PRO A 50 18.09 -29.59 12.68
N ASN A 51 17.60 -30.06 11.51
CA ASN A 51 17.88 -29.44 10.22
C ASN A 51 17.34 -28.01 10.14
N THR A 52 16.20 -27.70 10.76
CA THR A 52 15.62 -26.35 10.79
C THR A 52 16.55 -25.39 11.53
N ILE A 53 17.03 -25.80 12.72
CA ILE A 53 18.01 -25.00 13.48
C ILE A 53 19.32 -24.86 12.74
N SER A 54 19.85 -25.97 12.15
CA SER A 54 21.07 -25.96 11.37
C SER A 54 20.96 -25.02 10.16
N ALA A 55 19.83 -25.02 9.46
CA ALA A 55 19.61 -24.11 8.34
C ALA A 55 19.59 -22.63 8.76
N GLY A 56 19.00 -22.31 9.91
CA GLY A 56 19.04 -20.96 10.47
C GLY A 56 20.45 -20.50 10.84
N TYR A 57 21.22 -21.36 11.53
CA TYR A 57 22.61 -21.04 11.87
C TYR A 57 23.50 -20.87 10.63
N ARG A 58 23.33 -21.71 9.60
CA ARG A 58 24.08 -21.55 8.32
C ARG A 58 23.71 -20.25 7.59
N GLN A 59 22.47 -19.80 7.71
CA GLN A 59 22.07 -18.50 7.19
C GLN A 59 22.78 -17.38 7.94
N LEU A 60 22.73 -17.39 9.27
CA LEU A 60 23.44 -16.41 10.12
C LEU A 60 24.95 -16.38 9.87
N GLU A 61 25.57 -17.53 9.57
CA GLU A 61 26.98 -17.61 9.21
C GLU A 61 27.26 -16.96 7.85
N ARG A 62 26.45 -17.26 6.82
CA ARG A 62 26.56 -16.61 5.50
C ARG A 62 26.38 -15.11 5.58
N ASP A 63 25.46 -14.67 6.42
CA ASP A 63 25.11 -13.26 6.63
C ASP A 63 26.10 -12.58 7.61
N LEU A 64 27.17 -13.28 8.02
CA LEU A 64 28.28 -12.82 8.86
C LEU A 64 27.89 -12.39 10.29
N TRP A 65 26.78 -12.88 10.82
CA TRP A 65 26.37 -12.63 12.20
C TRP A 65 27.02 -13.58 13.20
N VAL A 66 27.26 -14.82 12.78
CA VAL A 66 27.87 -15.86 13.62
C VAL A 66 29.03 -16.54 12.89
N GLU A 67 29.83 -17.28 13.63
CA GLU A 67 30.89 -18.11 13.10
C GLU A 67 30.86 -19.51 13.73
N PHE A 68 31.16 -20.53 12.91
CA PHE A 68 31.36 -21.90 13.40
C PHE A 68 32.83 -22.12 13.73
N ARG A 69 33.15 -22.35 15.01
CA ARG A 69 34.52 -22.74 15.45
C ARG A 69 34.57 -24.24 15.56
N ARG A 70 35.42 -24.87 14.72
CA ARG A 70 35.52 -26.33 14.61
C ARG A 70 35.80 -26.96 15.99
N GLY A 71 34.97 -27.94 16.38
CA GLY A 71 35.09 -28.60 17.69
C GLY A 71 34.66 -27.76 18.90
N SER A 72 34.40 -26.47 18.74
CA SER A 72 34.09 -25.55 19.84
C SER A 72 32.63 -25.10 19.88
N GLY A 73 32.01 -24.92 18.72
CA GLY A 73 30.59 -24.51 18.65
C GLY A 73 30.32 -23.33 17.73
N ILE A 74 29.23 -22.62 18.00
CA ILE A 74 28.77 -21.48 17.24
C ILE A 74 28.90 -20.24 18.14
N TYR A 75 29.49 -19.19 17.58
CA TYR A 75 29.80 -17.97 18.31
C TYR A 75 29.28 -16.73 17.57
N VAL A 76 28.88 -15.72 18.31
CA VAL A 76 28.61 -14.39 17.74
C VAL A 76 29.91 -13.80 17.23
N ARG A 77 29.93 -13.26 16.02
CA ARG A 77 31.14 -12.62 15.47
C ARG A 77 31.53 -11.38 16.28
N GLU A 78 32.84 -11.14 16.38
CA GLU A 78 33.37 -9.95 17.06
C GLU A 78 33.14 -8.68 16.28
N SER A 79 33.07 -8.76 14.94
CA SER A 79 32.68 -7.66 14.06
C SER A 79 31.36 -8.03 13.36
N THR A 80 30.31 -7.31 13.67
CA THR A 80 29.05 -7.40 12.93
C THR A 80 29.20 -6.77 11.54
N PRO A 81 28.39 -7.20 10.55
CA PRO A 81 28.38 -6.55 9.24
C PRO A 81 28.16 -5.04 9.40
N ASN A 82 29.00 -4.23 8.76
CA ASN A 82 28.91 -2.76 8.75
C ASN A 82 27.71 -2.27 7.88
N ALA A 83 26.77 -3.14 7.55
CA ALA A 83 25.55 -2.77 6.89
C ALA A 83 24.67 -2.02 7.91
N LEU A 84 24.37 -0.78 7.63
CA LEU A 84 23.30 -0.06 8.32
C LEU A 84 22.07 -0.99 8.35
N PRO A 85 21.46 -1.22 9.51
CA PRO A 85 20.27 -2.05 9.59
C PRO A 85 19.25 -1.49 8.59
N THR A 86 18.58 -2.37 7.84
CA THR A 86 17.45 -1.94 7.02
C THR A 86 16.43 -1.25 7.93
N SER A 87 15.61 -0.37 7.38
CA SER A 87 14.58 0.33 8.16
C SER A 87 13.70 -0.65 8.96
N GLU A 88 13.44 -1.83 8.43
CA GLU A 88 12.69 -2.90 9.10
C GLU A 88 13.43 -3.44 10.34
N VAL A 89 14.72 -3.73 10.23
CA VAL A 89 15.54 -4.22 11.36
C VAL A 89 15.66 -3.15 12.45
N ALA A 90 15.79 -1.88 12.08
CA ALA A 90 15.81 -0.78 13.03
C ALA A 90 14.47 -0.65 13.77
N LEU A 91 13.34 -0.80 13.06
CA LEU A 91 12.01 -0.82 13.66
C LEU A 91 11.82 -2.01 14.60
N ASP A 92 12.23 -3.21 14.20
CA ASP A 92 12.20 -4.40 15.03
C ASP A 92 13.02 -4.22 16.31
N GLN A 93 14.16 -3.56 16.24
CA GLN A 93 14.98 -3.24 17.41
C GLN A 93 14.25 -2.33 18.40
N LEU A 94 13.54 -1.30 17.91
CA LEU A 94 12.71 -0.42 18.74
C LEU A 94 11.58 -1.20 19.41
N ILE A 95 10.91 -2.09 18.67
CA ILE A 95 9.83 -2.94 19.17
C ILE A 95 10.33 -3.88 20.29
N VAL A 96 11.50 -4.51 20.09
CA VAL A 96 12.11 -5.37 21.13
C VAL A 96 12.44 -4.58 22.37
N ASN A 97 12.98 -3.36 22.23
CA ASN A 97 13.28 -2.49 23.36
C ASN A 97 12.00 -2.07 24.12
N LEU A 98 10.91 -1.79 23.39
CA LEU A 98 9.60 -1.53 23.98
C LEU A 98 9.10 -2.71 24.82
N PHE A 99 9.17 -3.94 24.31
CA PHE A 99 8.80 -5.13 25.07
C PHE A 99 9.66 -5.34 26.31
N ARG A 100 10.96 -5.03 26.24
CA ARG A 100 11.85 -5.10 27.41
C ARG A 100 11.46 -4.06 28.47
N ALA A 101 11.19 -2.83 28.05
CA ALA A 101 10.75 -1.77 28.95
C ALA A 101 9.42 -2.14 29.63
N ALA A 102 8.45 -2.66 28.86
CA ALA A 102 7.17 -3.12 29.39
C ALA A 102 7.33 -4.24 30.45
N ARG A 103 8.25 -5.18 30.22
CA ARG A 103 8.55 -6.26 31.20
C ARG A 103 9.17 -5.69 32.48
N LYS A 104 10.09 -4.72 32.40
CA LYS A 104 10.66 -4.05 33.58
C LYS A 104 9.59 -3.33 34.40
N LEU A 105 8.56 -2.81 33.74
CA LEU A 105 7.40 -2.17 34.38
C LEU A 105 6.34 -3.19 34.83
N ASN A 106 6.59 -4.49 34.72
CA ASN A 106 5.61 -5.55 35.00
C ASN A 106 4.27 -5.38 34.26
N THR A 107 4.31 -4.81 33.06
CA THR A 107 3.11 -4.54 32.26
C THR A 107 2.72 -5.81 31.48
N PRO A 108 1.49 -6.32 31.63
CA PRO A 108 1.01 -7.44 30.83
C PRO A 108 0.89 -7.06 29.34
N LEU A 109 1.08 -8.04 28.43
CA LEU A 109 1.00 -7.81 26.99
C LEU A 109 -0.37 -7.25 26.56
N ALA A 110 -1.46 -7.64 27.22
CA ALA A 110 -2.79 -7.09 26.94
C ALA A 110 -2.86 -5.58 27.20
N ALA A 111 -2.31 -5.11 28.30
CA ALA A 111 -2.26 -3.68 28.64
C ALA A 111 -1.34 -2.91 27.68
N LEU A 112 -0.19 -3.50 27.31
CA LEU A 112 0.71 -2.93 26.32
C LEU A 112 0.00 -2.76 24.97
N ARG A 113 -0.70 -3.81 24.50
CA ARG A 113 -1.46 -3.77 23.23
C ARG A 113 -2.50 -2.65 23.25
N SER A 114 -3.33 -2.57 24.30
CA SER A 114 -4.36 -1.52 24.41
C SER A 114 -3.75 -0.11 24.44
N ARG A 115 -2.58 0.03 25.08
CA ARG A 115 -1.90 1.32 25.15
C ARG A 115 -1.27 1.71 23.82
N LEU A 116 -0.69 0.76 23.09
CA LEU A 116 -0.18 1.00 21.72
C LEU A 116 -1.32 1.38 20.78
N GLN A 117 -2.44 0.65 20.83
CA GLN A 117 -3.60 0.96 20.02
C GLN A 117 -4.11 2.39 20.28
N TYR A 118 -4.25 2.78 21.54
CA TYR A 118 -4.60 4.15 21.93
C TYR A 118 -3.65 5.22 21.34
N TRP A 119 -2.34 4.97 21.37
CA TRP A 119 -1.38 5.91 20.81
C TRP A 119 -1.36 5.94 19.29
N LEU A 120 -1.63 4.80 18.63
CA LEU A 120 -1.79 4.75 17.18
C LEU A 120 -3.00 5.58 16.71
N GLU A 121 -4.12 5.50 17.46
CA GLU A 121 -5.32 6.29 17.16
C GLU A 121 -5.13 7.80 17.37
N LEU A 122 -4.12 8.22 18.11
CA LEU A 122 -3.76 9.63 18.33
C LEU A 122 -2.73 10.16 17.32
N GLN A 123 -2.16 9.28 16.47
CA GLN A 123 -1.24 9.75 15.44
C GLN A 123 -2.01 10.47 14.32
N PRO A 124 -1.40 11.49 13.70
CA PRO A 124 -1.97 12.05 12.48
C PRO A 124 -1.98 11.00 11.37
N PRO A 125 -2.96 11.03 10.46
CA PRO A 125 -2.97 10.14 9.31
C PRO A 125 -1.73 10.37 8.44
N ASP A 126 -1.23 9.31 7.81
CA ASP A 126 -0.01 9.33 6.98
C ASP A 126 -0.29 9.11 5.48
N HIS A 127 -1.53 8.77 5.12
CA HIS A 127 -1.93 8.57 3.73
C HIS A 127 -3.44 8.69 3.53
N PHE A 128 -3.83 8.86 2.26
CA PHE A 128 -5.22 8.71 1.82
C PHE A 128 -5.47 7.28 1.36
N LEU A 129 -6.61 6.69 1.75
CA LEU A 129 -7.03 5.36 1.30
C LEU A 129 -8.34 5.45 0.52
N PHE A 130 -8.27 5.29 -0.80
CA PHE A 130 -9.46 5.23 -1.64
C PHE A 130 -10.04 3.81 -1.68
N ILE A 131 -11.31 3.68 -1.30
CA ILE A 131 -12.01 2.38 -1.17
C ILE A 131 -13.11 2.27 -2.23
N ASP A 132 -12.99 1.30 -3.12
CA ASP A 132 -14.03 0.94 -4.08
C ASP A 132 -13.90 -0.53 -4.51
N ALA A 133 -15.01 -1.18 -4.85
CA ALA A 133 -15.00 -2.57 -5.33
C ALA A 133 -14.39 -2.70 -6.74
N ASP A 134 -14.52 -1.66 -7.57
CA ASP A 134 -14.08 -1.65 -8.97
C ASP A 134 -12.60 -1.27 -9.07
N GLU A 135 -11.76 -2.22 -9.47
CA GLU A 135 -10.31 -2.06 -9.57
C GLU A 135 -9.89 -1.04 -10.64
N ASP A 136 -10.55 -1.05 -11.81
CA ASP A 136 -10.25 -0.10 -12.88
C ASP A 136 -10.55 1.34 -12.43
N LEU A 137 -11.65 1.53 -11.72
CA LEU A 137 -11.98 2.83 -11.13
C LEU A 137 -10.97 3.26 -10.07
N ARG A 138 -10.56 2.32 -9.17
CA ARG A 138 -9.53 2.63 -8.17
C ARG A 138 -8.25 3.15 -8.81
N ARG A 139 -7.81 2.52 -9.90
CA ARG A 139 -6.60 2.94 -10.63
C ARG A 139 -6.71 4.35 -11.21
N ILE A 140 -7.87 4.71 -11.78
CA ILE A 140 -8.09 6.04 -12.35
C ILE A 140 -8.13 7.10 -11.24
N VAL A 141 -8.92 6.86 -10.20
CA VAL A 141 -9.08 7.80 -9.08
C VAL A 141 -7.78 7.99 -8.31
N ALA A 142 -7.03 6.91 -8.05
CA ALA A 142 -5.72 7.00 -7.40
C ALA A 142 -4.76 7.89 -8.20
N LEU A 143 -4.66 7.70 -9.51
CA LEU A 143 -3.82 8.53 -10.35
C LEU A 143 -4.22 10.01 -10.32
N GLU A 144 -5.52 10.32 -10.34
CA GLU A 144 -6.01 11.70 -10.24
C GLU A 144 -5.73 12.32 -8.87
N MET A 145 -5.84 11.53 -7.80
CA MET A 145 -5.45 11.95 -6.46
C MET A 145 -3.94 12.19 -6.36
N GLU A 146 -3.11 11.26 -6.84
CA GLU A 146 -1.65 11.38 -6.85
C GLU A 146 -1.15 12.58 -7.66
N GLN A 147 -1.85 12.97 -8.73
CA GLN A 147 -1.55 14.18 -9.50
C GLN A 147 -1.91 15.48 -8.77
N ALA A 148 -2.87 15.41 -7.86
CA ALA A 148 -3.39 16.57 -7.14
C ALA A 148 -2.77 16.77 -5.76
N LEU A 149 -2.26 15.68 -5.13
CA LEU A 149 -1.76 15.61 -3.77
C LEU A 149 -0.27 15.30 -3.77
N THR A 150 0.39 15.70 -2.69
CA THR A 150 1.78 15.33 -2.39
C THR A 150 1.87 14.16 -1.42
N SER A 151 0.80 13.94 -0.65
CA SER A 151 0.69 12.85 0.32
C SER A 151 0.45 11.51 -0.36
N PRO A 152 0.92 10.39 0.23
CA PRO A 152 0.73 9.07 -0.33
C PRO A 152 -0.75 8.70 -0.51
N VAL A 153 -1.07 8.11 -1.65
CA VAL A 153 -2.40 7.59 -1.97
C VAL A 153 -2.32 6.07 -2.09
N LYS A 154 -3.16 5.37 -1.34
CA LYS A 154 -3.34 3.93 -1.44
C LYS A 154 -4.75 3.60 -1.88
N THR A 155 -4.95 2.40 -2.39
CA THR A 155 -6.29 1.92 -2.75
C THR A 155 -6.55 0.55 -2.17
N CYS A 156 -7.81 0.27 -1.87
CA CYS A 156 -8.20 -1.05 -1.40
C CYS A 156 -9.58 -1.44 -1.95
N GLY A 157 -9.81 -2.75 -2.09
CA GLY A 157 -11.11 -3.32 -2.42
C GLY A 157 -12.05 -3.29 -1.21
N MET A 158 -13.28 -3.73 -1.43
CA MET A 158 -14.28 -3.80 -0.35
C MET A 158 -14.36 -5.18 0.31
N ARG A 159 -13.38 -6.06 0.09
CA ARG A 159 -13.37 -7.39 0.73
C ARG A 159 -13.00 -7.24 2.21
N PRO A 160 -13.70 -7.94 3.12
CA PRO A 160 -13.41 -7.88 4.55
C PRO A 160 -11.96 -8.24 4.92
N SER A 161 -11.28 -9.06 4.12
CA SER A 161 -9.88 -9.46 4.33
C SER A 161 -8.85 -8.39 3.98
N GLU A 162 -9.21 -7.43 3.13
CA GLU A 162 -8.29 -6.37 2.64
C GLU A 162 -8.36 -5.11 3.51
N LEU A 163 -9.52 -4.87 4.12
CA LEU A 163 -9.86 -3.63 4.78
C LEU A 163 -9.12 -3.37 6.12
N PRO A 164 -8.97 -4.32 7.06
CA PRO A 164 -8.45 -4.00 8.39
C PRO A 164 -6.99 -3.54 8.41
N ALA A 165 -6.15 -4.11 7.54
CA ALA A 165 -4.72 -3.79 7.49
C ALA A 165 -4.41 -2.48 6.75
N ALA A 166 -5.33 -2.02 5.88
CA ALA A 166 -5.12 -0.83 5.05
C ALA A 166 -5.58 0.47 5.72
N ILE A 167 -6.33 0.38 6.83
CA ILE A 167 -6.99 1.53 7.46
C ILE A 167 -6.10 2.25 8.48
N ASP A 168 -5.15 1.54 9.07
CA ASP A 168 -4.28 2.14 10.09
C ASP A 168 -3.52 3.33 9.51
N GLY A 169 -3.72 4.51 10.10
CA GLY A 169 -3.12 5.76 9.63
C GLY A 169 -3.75 6.37 8.37
N ALA A 170 -4.91 5.89 7.90
CA ALA A 170 -5.55 6.36 6.67
C ALA A 170 -6.63 7.41 6.91
N ILE A 171 -6.68 8.42 6.03
CA ILE A 171 -7.91 9.16 5.75
C ILE A 171 -8.72 8.38 4.71
N LEU A 172 -9.92 7.96 5.10
CA LEU A 172 -10.78 7.17 4.21
C LEU A 172 -11.43 8.04 3.15
N VAL A 173 -11.32 7.62 1.90
CA VAL A 173 -11.86 8.32 0.74
C VAL A 173 -12.75 7.37 -0.04
N ILE A 174 -13.97 7.78 -0.34
CA ILE A 174 -14.97 6.95 -1.04
C ILE A 174 -15.76 7.77 -2.05
N LEU A 175 -16.47 7.06 -2.94
CA LEU A 175 -17.58 7.66 -3.68
C LEU A 175 -18.88 7.55 -2.89
N ALA A 176 -19.81 8.47 -3.12
CA ALA A 176 -21.09 8.55 -2.41
C ALA A 176 -21.87 7.20 -2.40
N ARG A 177 -21.78 6.43 -3.48
CA ARG A 177 -22.41 5.11 -3.62
C ARG A 177 -21.95 4.08 -2.58
N ASN A 178 -20.73 4.21 -2.07
CA ASN A 178 -20.12 3.27 -1.12
C ASN A 178 -20.29 3.70 0.34
N GLY A 179 -20.86 4.88 0.59
CA GLY A 179 -20.91 5.51 1.91
C GLY A 179 -21.59 4.65 2.98
N ALA A 180 -22.72 4.03 2.65
CA ALA A 180 -23.44 3.19 3.61
C ALA A 180 -22.65 1.93 3.98
N ALA A 181 -22.08 1.23 2.99
CA ALA A 181 -21.33 0.00 3.19
C ALA A 181 -20.04 0.23 4.00
N VAL A 182 -19.31 1.32 3.69
CA VAL A 182 -18.07 1.65 4.41
C VAL A 182 -18.36 2.09 5.85
N ARG A 183 -19.38 2.92 6.11
CA ARG A 183 -19.78 3.30 7.47
C ARG A 183 -20.24 2.10 8.30
N GLN A 184 -20.91 1.14 7.69
CA GLN A 184 -21.32 -0.09 8.37
C GLN A 184 -20.10 -0.96 8.72
N ALA A 185 -19.13 -1.05 7.81
CA ALA A 185 -17.90 -1.81 8.03
C ALA A 185 -16.96 -1.14 9.07
N PHE A 186 -16.97 0.20 9.13
CA PHE A 186 -16.09 1.01 9.98
C PHE A 186 -16.86 2.08 10.75
N PRO A 187 -17.60 1.70 11.80
CA PRO A 187 -18.36 2.65 12.62
C PRO A 187 -17.47 3.67 13.34
N SER A 188 -16.20 3.32 13.56
CA SER A 188 -15.18 4.17 14.23
C SER A 188 -14.46 5.14 13.30
N ALA A 189 -14.62 5.02 11.98
CA ALA A 189 -14.01 5.95 11.04
C ALA A 189 -14.60 7.35 11.20
N ARG A 190 -13.82 8.25 11.82
CA ARG A 190 -14.26 9.63 12.12
C ARG A 190 -14.24 10.51 10.89
N ASP A 191 -13.22 10.34 10.05
CA ASP A 191 -12.99 11.19 8.88
C ASP A 191 -13.16 10.38 7.59
N LEU A 192 -14.30 10.57 6.96
CA LEU A 192 -14.66 9.92 5.70
C LEU A 192 -14.93 11.01 4.65
N ILE A 193 -14.02 11.14 3.70
CA ILE A 193 -14.17 12.06 2.57
C ILE A 193 -15.02 11.39 1.49
N VAL A 194 -16.09 12.06 1.08
CA VAL A 194 -17.00 11.55 0.05
C VAL A 194 -16.78 12.31 -1.25
N LEU A 195 -16.07 11.68 -2.19
CA LEU A 195 -15.80 12.27 -3.49
C LEU A 195 -17.04 12.27 -4.40
N THR A 196 -17.12 13.28 -5.23
CA THR A 196 -18.09 13.41 -6.31
C THR A 196 -17.40 13.26 -7.67
N ILE A 197 -18.08 12.58 -8.59
CA ILE A 197 -17.64 12.46 -9.97
C ILE A 197 -18.03 13.74 -10.72
N ARG A 198 -17.17 14.19 -11.63
CA ARG A 198 -17.41 15.35 -12.48
C ARG A 198 -18.66 15.17 -13.32
N SER A 199 -19.47 16.21 -13.42
CA SER A 199 -20.64 16.21 -14.29
C SER A 199 -20.21 16.25 -15.76
N VAL A 200 -20.66 15.27 -16.53
CA VAL A 200 -20.32 15.16 -17.97
C VAL A 200 -20.84 16.32 -18.81
N PRO A 201 -22.06 16.85 -18.61
CA PRO A 201 -22.56 17.97 -19.43
C PRO A 201 -21.64 19.19 -19.39
N SER A 202 -21.11 19.54 -18.22
CA SER A 202 -20.21 20.71 -18.08
C SER A 202 -18.85 20.49 -18.75
N SER A 203 -18.40 19.25 -18.86
CA SER A 203 -17.13 18.90 -19.49
C SER A 203 -17.22 18.83 -21.03
N LEU A 204 -18.39 18.45 -21.56
CA LEU A 204 -18.63 18.35 -22.99
C LEU A 204 -19.04 19.69 -23.63
N SER A 205 -19.50 20.67 -22.86
CA SER A 205 -19.96 21.97 -23.40
C SER A 205 -18.93 22.67 -24.28
N LYS A 206 -17.64 22.43 -24.05
CA LYS A 206 -16.53 22.97 -24.88
C LYS A 206 -16.39 22.32 -26.26
N TRP A 207 -17.05 21.17 -26.46
CA TRP A 207 -16.93 20.34 -27.67
C TRP A 207 -18.22 20.30 -28.50
N LEU A 208 -19.22 21.06 -28.10
CA LEU A 208 -20.49 21.22 -28.84
C LEU A 208 -20.47 22.52 -29.64
N PRO A 209 -20.90 22.54 -30.91
CA PRO A 209 -21.39 21.38 -31.68
C PRO A 209 -20.28 20.44 -32.13
N SER A 210 -20.62 19.14 -32.27
CA SER A 210 -19.69 18.14 -32.84
C SER A 210 -19.25 18.53 -34.24
N PRO A 211 -17.95 18.45 -34.59
CA PRO A 211 -17.50 18.63 -35.96
C PRO A 211 -18.18 17.60 -36.87
N SER A 212 -18.95 18.06 -37.84
CA SER A 212 -19.63 17.17 -38.78
C SER A 212 -18.62 16.32 -39.57
N GLY A 213 -18.79 14.98 -39.56
CA GLY A 213 -17.98 14.04 -40.31
C GLY A 213 -16.61 13.66 -39.69
N ALA A 214 -16.28 14.16 -38.50
CA ALA A 214 -15.04 13.82 -37.83
C ALA A 214 -15.18 12.58 -36.94
N LEU A 215 -14.30 11.58 -37.12
CA LEU A 215 -14.26 10.40 -36.24
C LEU A 215 -13.67 10.76 -34.88
N VAL A 216 -14.35 10.38 -33.80
CA VAL A 216 -13.89 10.56 -32.41
C VAL A 216 -13.73 9.20 -31.76
N ALA A 217 -12.54 8.90 -31.24
CA ALA A 217 -12.26 7.69 -30.50
C ALA A 217 -12.43 7.92 -29.00
N ILE A 218 -13.17 7.04 -28.34
CA ILE A 218 -13.31 6.96 -26.89
C ILE A 218 -12.54 5.74 -26.42
N VAL A 219 -11.55 5.95 -25.58
CA VAL A 219 -10.62 4.91 -25.16
C VAL A 219 -10.55 4.87 -23.63
N SER A 220 -10.74 3.69 -23.05
CA SER A 220 -10.59 3.48 -21.62
C SER A 220 -10.33 2.01 -21.28
N GLY A 221 -9.55 1.76 -20.25
CA GLY A 221 -9.44 0.45 -19.61
C GLY A 221 -10.63 0.12 -18.72
N TRP A 222 -11.48 1.10 -18.40
CA TRP A 222 -12.64 0.94 -17.54
C TRP A 222 -13.93 0.82 -18.35
N PRO A 223 -14.60 -0.37 -18.39
CA PRO A 223 -15.79 -0.59 -19.22
C PRO A 223 -16.96 0.34 -18.91
N ASN A 224 -17.10 0.70 -17.63
CA ASN A 224 -18.18 1.61 -17.21
C ASN A 224 -17.96 3.02 -17.75
N PHE A 225 -16.71 3.47 -17.92
CA PHE A 225 -16.41 4.72 -18.60
C PHE A 225 -16.88 4.68 -20.04
N LEU A 226 -16.54 3.64 -20.80
CA LEU A 226 -16.97 3.50 -22.20
C LEU A 226 -18.48 3.48 -22.35
N LYS A 227 -19.18 2.76 -21.46
CA LYS A 227 -20.63 2.70 -21.45
C LYS A 227 -21.26 4.06 -21.16
N SER A 228 -20.78 4.75 -20.15
CA SER A 228 -21.28 6.08 -19.74
C SER A 228 -20.98 7.12 -20.83
N ALA A 229 -19.76 7.15 -21.34
CA ALA A 229 -19.36 8.06 -22.42
C ALA A 229 -20.22 7.87 -23.67
N ARG A 230 -20.51 6.62 -24.04
CA ARG A 230 -21.42 6.33 -25.17
C ARG A 230 -22.78 6.96 -24.98
N THR A 231 -23.42 6.69 -23.83
CA THR A 231 -24.76 7.24 -23.54
C THR A 231 -24.76 8.77 -23.58
N MET A 232 -23.77 9.38 -23.02
CA MET A 232 -23.69 10.83 -22.88
C MET A 232 -23.36 11.54 -24.18
N LEU A 233 -22.44 11.00 -24.99
CA LEU A 233 -22.10 11.57 -26.29
C LEU A 233 -23.26 11.48 -27.28
N LEU A 234 -23.99 10.36 -27.27
CA LEU A 234 -25.21 10.22 -28.08
C LEU A 234 -26.29 11.21 -27.63
N ALA A 235 -26.50 11.38 -26.31
CA ALA A 235 -27.43 12.35 -25.77
C ALA A 235 -27.02 13.80 -26.07
N ALA A 236 -25.73 14.08 -26.24
CA ALA A 236 -25.18 15.36 -26.63
C ALA A 236 -25.28 15.62 -28.16
N GLY A 237 -25.83 14.70 -28.94
CA GLY A 237 -26.06 14.86 -30.37
C GLY A 237 -24.89 14.41 -31.27
N PHE A 238 -23.92 13.65 -30.74
CA PHE A 238 -22.90 13.05 -31.56
C PHE A 238 -23.47 11.93 -32.41
N ASP A 239 -23.07 11.85 -33.69
CA ASP A 239 -23.46 10.76 -34.57
C ASP A 239 -22.86 9.44 -34.10
N LYS A 240 -23.69 8.42 -34.00
CA LYS A 240 -23.28 7.05 -33.60
C LYS A 240 -22.15 6.51 -34.49
N ASP A 241 -22.18 6.80 -35.79
CA ASP A 241 -21.24 6.28 -36.77
C ASP A 241 -19.92 7.07 -36.76
N ALA A 242 -19.89 8.25 -36.11
CA ALA A 242 -18.70 9.05 -35.86
C ALA A 242 -17.95 8.65 -34.59
N LEU A 243 -18.49 7.76 -33.74
CA LEU A 243 -17.92 7.36 -32.46
C LEU A 243 -17.28 5.97 -32.52
N ILE A 244 -16.00 5.89 -32.17
CA ILE A 244 -15.24 4.64 -32.08
C ILE A 244 -14.91 4.37 -30.62
N PHE A 245 -15.33 3.21 -30.08
CA PHE A 245 -15.03 2.79 -28.72
C PHE A 245 -13.93 1.74 -28.67
N ARG A 246 -12.89 1.96 -27.86
CA ARG A 246 -11.74 1.07 -27.68
C ARG A 246 -11.53 0.72 -26.23
N ASP A 247 -11.49 -0.58 -25.93
CA ASP A 247 -11.12 -1.10 -24.61
C ASP A 247 -9.58 -1.18 -24.51
N ALA A 248 -8.97 -0.34 -23.69
CA ALA A 248 -7.52 -0.25 -23.54
C ALA A 248 -6.87 -1.50 -22.92
N ARG A 249 -7.66 -2.46 -22.42
CA ARG A 249 -7.16 -3.77 -21.93
C ARG A 249 -6.94 -4.77 -23.07
N LYS A 250 -7.50 -4.52 -24.26
CA LYS A 250 -7.34 -5.40 -25.41
C LYS A 250 -6.02 -5.16 -26.12
N PRO A 251 -5.42 -6.21 -26.73
CA PRO A 251 -4.20 -6.01 -27.53
C PRO A 251 -4.46 -5.08 -28.70
N HIS A 252 -3.47 -4.28 -29.06
CA HIS A 252 -3.51 -3.36 -30.19
C HIS A 252 -4.62 -2.27 -30.14
N TRP A 253 -5.13 -1.94 -28.95
CA TRP A 253 -6.20 -0.95 -28.76
C TRP A 253 -5.86 0.44 -29.31
N SER A 254 -4.57 0.81 -29.34
CA SER A 254 -4.07 2.10 -29.83
C SER A 254 -3.94 2.20 -31.35
N ARG A 255 -4.14 1.09 -32.07
CA ARG A 255 -3.96 1.06 -33.53
C ARG A 255 -5.02 1.92 -34.23
N GLY A 256 -4.56 2.80 -35.15
CA GLY A 256 -5.43 3.70 -35.93
C GLY A 256 -5.93 4.93 -35.16
N LEU A 257 -5.49 5.16 -33.91
CA LEU A 257 -5.87 6.36 -33.14
C LEU A 257 -5.26 7.65 -33.69
N SER A 258 -4.20 7.57 -34.49
CA SER A 258 -3.62 8.72 -35.17
C SER A 258 -4.45 9.24 -36.35
N GLU A 259 -5.42 8.46 -36.82
CA GLU A 259 -6.26 8.78 -37.99
C GLU A 259 -7.61 9.40 -37.59
N VAL A 260 -7.92 9.48 -36.29
CA VAL A 260 -9.15 10.11 -35.80
C VAL A 260 -8.93 11.59 -35.49
N ALA A 261 -10.01 12.37 -35.56
CA ALA A 261 -9.95 13.82 -35.32
C ALA A 261 -9.69 14.13 -33.82
N ALA A 262 -10.17 13.29 -32.91
CA ALA A 262 -9.94 13.43 -31.47
C ALA A 262 -9.96 12.08 -30.76
N VAL A 263 -9.17 11.96 -29.68
CA VAL A 263 -9.18 10.83 -28.75
C VAL A 263 -9.63 11.34 -27.38
N ILE A 264 -10.71 10.78 -26.86
CA ILE A 264 -11.22 11.06 -25.51
C ILE A 264 -10.89 9.85 -24.63
N CYS A 265 -10.28 10.08 -23.48
CA CYS A 265 -9.93 8.99 -22.56
C CYS A 265 -9.97 9.44 -21.10
N ASP A 266 -9.95 8.48 -20.18
CA ASP A 266 -9.70 8.70 -18.74
C ASP A 266 -8.24 9.02 -18.47
N SER A 267 -7.95 9.48 -17.25
CA SER A 267 -6.60 9.91 -16.83
C SER A 267 -5.58 8.75 -16.87
N ALA A 268 -5.98 7.52 -16.51
CA ALA A 268 -5.08 6.37 -16.51
C ALA A 268 -4.76 5.91 -17.94
N THR A 269 -5.75 5.94 -18.84
CA THR A 269 -5.55 5.63 -20.26
C THR A 269 -4.68 6.70 -20.92
N ALA A 270 -4.86 7.98 -20.59
CA ALA A 270 -4.03 9.06 -21.09
C ALA A 270 -2.55 8.88 -20.76
N ALA A 271 -2.24 8.43 -19.55
CA ALA A 271 -0.87 8.14 -19.12
C ALA A 271 -0.21 6.99 -19.91
N ALA A 272 -1.01 6.09 -20.46
CA ALA A 272 -0.54 4.95 -21.27
C ALA A 272 -0.41 5.26 -22.78
N LEU A 273 -0.90 6.43 -23.24
CA LEU A 273 -0.79 6.84 -24.63
C LEU A 273 0.62 7.38 -24.97
N PRO A 274 1.06 7.25 -26.25
CA PRO A 274 2.30 7.86 -26.70
C PRO A 274 2.28 9.38 -26.47
N LYS A 275 3.40 9.95 -26.04
CA LYS A 275 3.55 11.41 -25.78
C LYS A 275 3.29 12.29 -27.02
N SER A 276 3.40 11.73 -28.23
CA SER A 276 3.07 12.41 -29.48
C SER A 276 1.58 12.64 -29.69
N MET A 277 0.74 11.87 -28.99
CA MET A 277 -0.71 11.97 -29.05
C MET A 277 -1.19 12.95 -27.96
N ARG A 278 -2.10 13.85 -28.34
CA ARG A 278 -2.72 14.82 -27.41
C ARG A 278 -4.17 14.45 -27.19
N PRO A 279 -4.47 13.52 -26.27
CA PRO A 279 -5.85 13.14 -26.00
C PRO A 279 -6.59 14.23 -25.23
N ILE A 280 -7.89 14.23 -25.38
CA ILE A 280 -8.79 14.96 -24.49
C ILE A 280 -8.99 14.10 -23.26
N VAL A 281 -8.31 14.46 -22.19
CA VAL A 281 -8.43 13.74 -20.92
C VAL A 281 -9.70 14.16 -20.23
N PHE A 282 -10.49 13.18 -19.86
CA PHE A 282 -11.71 13.36 -19.09
C PHE A 282 -11.49 12.91 -17.63
N PRO A 283 -11.14 13.84 -16.72
CA PRO A 283 -10.92 13.49 -15.33
C PRO A 283 -12.27 13.12 -14.67
N LEU A 284 -12.22 12.10 -13.81
CA LEU A 284 -13.42 11.62 -13.11
C LEU A 284 -13.75 12.49 -11.88
N LEU A 285 -12.72 12.91 -11.12
CA LEU A 285 -12.96 13.68 -9.91
C LEU A 285 -13.40 15.11 -10.22
N SER A 286 -14.39 15.61 -9.46
CA SER A 286 -14.82 16.99 -9.55
C SER A 286 -13.76 17.95 -8.97
N ASP A 287 -13.74 19.20 -9.43
CA ASP A 287 -12.84 20.21 -8.88
C ASP A 287 -13.12 20.48 -7.40
N ALA A 288 -14.37 20.36 -6.97
CA ALA A 288 -14.76 20.46 -5.56
C ALA A 288 -14.12 19.35 -4.72
N SER A 289 -14.17 18.10 -5.21
CA SER A 289 -13.51 16.96 -4.54
C SER A 289 -11.99 17.11 -4.44
N LEU A 290 -11.36 17.59 -5.49
CA LEU A 290 -9.92 17.86 -5.48
C LEU A 290 -9.55 18.98 -4.49
N THR A 291 -10.39 20.01 -4.38
CA THR A 291 -10.20 21.10 -3.42
C THR A 291 -10.36 20.60 -1.99
N GLU A 292 -11.39 19.78 -1.73
CA GLU A 292 -11.62 19.17 -0.42
C GLU A 292 -10.43 18.28 0.00
N LEU A 293 -9.96 17.40 -0.89
CA LEU A 293 -8.79 16.56 -0.64
C LEU A 293 -7.55 17.39 -0.27
N LYS A 294 -7.28 18.49 -0.96
CA LYS A 294 -6.16 19.40 -0.66
C LYS A 294 -6.29 20.08 0.70
N GLN A 295 -7.51 20.41 1.14
CA GLN A 295 -7.72 20.93 2.49
C GLN A 295 -7.40 19.89 3.57
N TYR A 296 -7.75 18.63 3.32
CA TYR A 296 -7.41 17.53 4.23
C TYR A 296 -5.93 17.17 4.20
N GLU A 297 -5.21 17.47 3.12
CA GLU A 297 -3.78 17.20 3.01
C GLU A 297 -2.94 17.91 4.08
N GLU A 298 -3.39 19.06 4.57
CA GLU A 298 -2.74 19.78 5.68
C GLU A 298 -2.72 18.96 6.99
N PHE A 299 -3.64 18.00 7.13
CA PHE A 299 -3.72 17.11 8.29
C PHE A 299 -3.02 15.78 8.08
N VAL A 300 -2.63 15.43 6.84
CA VAL A 300 -1.86 14.22 6.53
C VAL A 300 -0.40 14.53 6.80
N GLY A 301 0.06 14.12 7.96
CA GLY A 301 1.44 14.31 8.37
C GLY A 301 2.25 13.03 8.18
N ASN A 302 3.57 13.17 7.97
CA ASN A 302 4.45 12.07 8.27
C ASN A 302 4.63 12.03 9.79
N PRO A 303 4.09 11.04 10.51
CA PRO A 303 4.17 11.00 11.98
C PRO A 303 5.61 10.97 12.50
N LEU A 304 6.56 10.70 11.61
CA LEU A 304 8.00 10.64 11.91
C LEU A 304 8.78 11.83 11.35
N SER A 305 8.18 12.71 10.57
CA SER A 305 8.81 13.99 10.22
C SER A 305 8.64 14.96 11.37
N SER A 306 9.54 14.90 12.32
CA SER A 306 9.70 15.94 13.31
C SER A 306 10.13 17.24 12.63
N SER A 307 9.20 18.08 12.29
CA SER A 307 9.42 19.53 12.30
C SER A 307 9.17 20.00 13.73
N LEU A 308 10.16 19.81 14.57
CA LEU A 308 10.36 20.54 15.82
C LEU A 308 11.50 21.51 15.62
#